data_185d17f25e3c2b06eae168f2c2d5bb03
#
_entry.id   185d17f25e3c2b06eae168f2c2d5bb03
#
_cell.length_a   1.000
_cell.length_b   1.000
_cell.length_c   1.000
_cell.angle_alpha   90.00
_cell.angle_beta   90.00
_cell.angle_gamma   90.00
#
_symmetry.space_group_name_H-M   'P 1'
#
loop_
_entity.id
_entity.type
_entity.pdbx_description
1 polymer ?
#
loop_
_entity_poly.entity_id
_entity_poly.type
_entity_poly.pdbx_seq_one_letter_code
_entity_poly.pdbx_strand_id
1 'polypeptide(L)'
;APGGEWRPAAGRPLAQWPDGSVRWLLVSFGAREAGTHRLVVNPDTVPTQPEVRLTQVDGRWIIDSDRLHMVVCEAGPGILGELVCDGVPRLEHPGDLCLSVDDASTRYEQKRTVQVIESSPLRVRLRVSGQLVEADGTCRLHYRLGIEIWAGWPAVRLDCHYFNLQRGVL
;
A
#
# COMPACT_ATOMS: atom_id res chain seq x y z
N ALA A 1 6.00 -25.86 21.26
CA ALA A 1 5.33 -24.89 22.12
C ALA A 1 4.03 -25.49 22.61
N PRO A 2 3.68 -25.45 23.88
CA PRO A 2 2.39 -25.95 24.32
C PRO A 2 1.29 -25.02 23.79
N GLY A 3 0.52 -25.52 22.82
CA GLY A 3 -0.80 -25.00 22.46
C GLY A 3 -0.93 -23.65 21.76
N GLY A 4 0.16 -23.01 21.32
CA GLY A 4 0.10 -21.70 20.67
C GLY A 4 -0.16 -21.80 19.16
N GLU A 5 -1.04 -20.93 18.65
CA GLU A 5 -1.26 -20.80 17.21
C GLU A 5 -0.04 -20.12 16.54
N TRP A 6 0.52 -20.77 15.51
CA TRP A 6 1.57 -20.18 14.70
C TRP A 6 1.00 -19.16 13.73
N ARG A 7 1.70 -18.04 13.58
CA ARG A 7 1.32 -16.98 12.65
C ARG A 7 2.54 -16.49 11.89
N PRO A 8 2.36 -16.11 10.61
CA PRO A 8 3.46 -15.55 9.84
C PRO A 8 3.86 -14.21 10.41
N ALA A 9 5.15 -13.92 10.31
CA ALA A 9 5.72 -12.62 10.58
C ALA A 9 6.59 -12.19 9.42
N ALA A 10 6.50 -10.93 9.01
CA ALA A 10 7.41 -10.34 8.05
C ALA A 10 8.49 -9.56 8.78
N GLY A 11 9.75 -9.77 8.40
CA GLY A 11 10.90 -9.05 8.92
C GLY A 11 11.46 -8.09 7.87
N ARG A 12 11.72 -6.83 8.25
CA ARG A 12 12.41 -5.86 7.41
C ARG A 12 13.56 -5.23 8.18
N PRO A 13 14.82 -5.36 7.71
CA PRO A 13 15.94 -4.66 8.30
C PRO A 13 15.75 -3.15 8.23
N LEU A 14 15.91 -2.46 9.36
CA LEU A 14 15.89 -1.00 9.45
C LEU A 14 17.30 -0.43 9.46
N ALA A 15 18.25 -1.16 10.01
CA ALA A 15 19.66 -0.82 10.01
C ALA A 15 20.51 -2.10 10.00
N GLN A 16 21.70 -1.99 9.43
CA GLN A 16 22.68 -3.07 9.39
C GLN A 16 24.01 -2.58 9.99
N TRP A 17 24.82 -3.51 10.46
CA TRP A 17 26.20 -3.29 10.81
C TRP A 17 27.07 -3.26 9.54
N PRO A 18 28.31 -2.76 9.60
CA PRO A 18 29.22 -2.77 8.44
C PRO A 18 29.49 -4.13 7.82
N ASP A 19 29.35 -5.21 8.59
CA ASP A 19 29.50 -6.59 8.13
C ASP A 19 28.23 -7.15 7.45
N GLY A 20 27.17 -6.33 7.32
CA GLY A 20 25.91 -6.71 6.71
C GLY A 20 24.92 -7.41 7.67
N SER A 21 25.32 -7.72 8.89
CA SER A 21 24.42 -8.29 9.88
C SER A 21 23.34 -7.27 10.30
N VAL A 22 22.15 -7.76 10.66
CA VAL A 22 21.01 -6.90 11.01
C VAL A 22 21.22 -6.31 12.40
N ARG A 23 21.23 -4.96 12.46
CA ARG A 23 21.28 -4.22 13.72
C ARG A 23 19.88 -3.98 14.29
N TRP A 24 18.93 -3.58 13.42
CA TRP A 24 17.55 -3.33 13.79
C TRP A 24 16.62 -4.02 12.81
N LEU A 25 15.67 -4.80 13.31
CA LEU A 25 14.67 -5.52 12.55
C LEU A 25 13.28 -5.03 12.95
N LEU A 26 12.52 -4.54 11.97
CA LEU A 26 11.09 -4.34 12.14
C LEU A 26 10.39 -5.67 11.88
N VAL A 27 9.68 -6.18 12.88
CA VAL A 27 8.86 -7.38 12.74
C VAL A 27 7.39 -6.97 12.72
N SER A 28 6.66 -7.43 11.72
CA SER A 28 5.24 -7.19 11.55
C SER A 28 4.50 -8.52 11.55
N PHE A 29 3.42 -8.61 12.30
CA PHE A 29 2.56 -9.80 12.36
C PHE A 29 1.13 -9.42 12.71
N GLY A 30 0.16 -10.28 12.35
CA GLY A 30 -1.24 -10.10 12.77
C GLY A 30 -1.49 -10.73 14.13
N ALA A 31 -1.97 -9.96 15.10
CA ALA A 31 -2.45 -10.45 16.38
C ALA A 31 -3.97 -10.35 16.44
N ARG A 32 -4.67 -11.44 16.81
CA ARG A 32 -6.13 -11.44 17.02
C ARG A 32 -6.47 -11.04 18.46
N GLU A 33 -5.58 -11.33 19.38
CA GLU A 33 -5.77 -11.09 20.80
C GLU A 33 -4.53 -10.43 21.41
N ALA A 34 -4.73 -9.65 22.44
CA ALA A 34 -3.64 -9.13 23.25
C ALA A 34 -2.99 -10.28 24.04
N GLY A 35 -1.67 -10.27 24.12
CA GLY A 35 -0.95 -11.31 24.83
C GLY A 35 0.55 -11.30 24.57
N THR A 36 1.22 -12.33 25.08
CA THR A 36 2.65 -12.53 24.84
C THR A 36 2.86 -13.33 23.56
N HIS A 37 3.62 -12.77 22.63
CA HIS A 37 4.00 -13.41 21.38
C HIS A 37 5.49 -13.75 21.39
N ARG A 38 5.83 -14.93 20.85
CA ARG A 38 7.21 -15.38 20.72
C ARG A 38 7.58 -15.43 19.23
N LEU A 39 8.63 -14.70 18.86
CA LEU A 39 9.20 -14.82 17.53
C LEU A 39 10.08 -16.07 17.45
N VAL A 40 9.88 -16.87 16.40
CA VAL A 40 10.73 -18.01 16.09
C VAL A 40 11.26 -17.81 14.67
N VAL A 41 12.58 -17.95 14.54
CA VAL A 41 13.28 -17.84 13.25
C VAL A 41 13.52 -19.24 12.71
N ASN A 42 13.26 -19.44 11.42
CA ASN A 42 13.43 -20.73 10.72
C ASN A 42 12.72 -21.90 11.42
N PRO A 43 11.39 -21.86 11.57
CA PRO A 43 10.66 -23.00 12.09
C PRO A 43 10.77 -24.17 11.11
N ASP A 44 10.87 -25.41 11.61
CA ASP A 44 10.94 -26.63 10.79
C ASP A 44 9.72 -26.83 9.92
N THR A 45 8.58 -26.26 10.32
CA THR A 45 7.33 -26.23 9.57
C THR A 45 6.77 -24.82 9.55
N VAL A 46 6.53 -24.30 8.34
CA VAL A 46 5.79 -23.04 8.15
C VAL A 46 4.34 -23.38 7.88
N PRO A 47 3.40 -22.95 8.72
CA PRO A 47 1.97 -23.17 8.44
C PRO A 47 1.58 -22.57 7.10
N THR A 48 0.73 -23.24 6.33
CA THR A 48 0.09 -22.65 5.15
C THR A 48 -0.77 -21.47 5.62
N GLN A 49 -0.48 -20.31 5.11
CA GLN A 49 -1.12 -19.07 5.57
C GLN A 49 -1.64 -18.30 4.36
N PRO A 50 -2.64 -17.43 4.57
CA PRO A 50 -3.01 -16.46 3.55
C PRO A 50 -1.78 -15.68 3.10
N GLU A 51 -1.66 -15.49 1.80
CA GLU A 51 -0.58 -14.73 1.19
C GLU A 51 -1.16 -13.53 0.45
N VAL A 52 -0.40 -12.44 0.40
CA VAL A 52 -0.65 -11.34 -0.51
C VAL A 52 0.45 -11.32 -1.58
N ARG A 53 0.04 -11.23 -2.84
CA ARG A 53 0.94 -11.22 -4.00
C ARG A 53 0.85 -9.88 -4.71
N LEU A 54 1.97 -9.42 -5.22
CA LEU A 54 2.07 -8.22 -6.03
C LEU A 54 2.62 -8.58 -7.41
N THR A 55 1.92 -8.16 -8.44
CA THR A 55 2.31 -8.34 -9.84
C THR A 55 2.22 -7.01 -10.57
N GLN A 56 3.10 -6.76 -11.54
CA GLN A 56 3.03 -5.61 -12.41
C GLN A 56 2.82 -6.05 -13.86
N VAL A 57 1.81 -5.50 -14.52
CA VAL A 57 1.49 -5.75 -15.91
C VAL A 57 1.03 -4.44 -16.55
N ASP A 58 1.68 -3.99 -17.61
CA ASP A 58 1.28 -2.84 -18.43
C ASP A 58 0.97 -1.56 -17.63
N GLY A 59 1.83 -1.21 -16.69
CA GLY A 59 1.65 -0.03 -15.82
C GLY A 59 0.54 -0.17 -14.78
N ARG A 60 0.07 -1.39 -14.54
CA ARG A 60 -0.90 -1.73 -13.52
C ARG A 60 -0.26 -2.61 -12.46
N TRP A 61 -0.43 -2.25 -11.22
CA TRP A 61 0.01 -3.00 -10.06
C TRP A 61 -1.17 -3.78 -9.51
N ILE A 62 -1.13 -5.09 -9.61
CA ILE A 62 -2.18 -6.01 -9.20
C ILE A 62 -1.78 -6.60 -7.87
N ILE A 63 -2.64 -6.45 -6.87
CA ILE A 63 -2.45 -6.97 -5.52
C ILE A 63 -3.55 -7.98 -5.26
N ASP A 64 -3.16 -9.22 -5.05
CA ASP A 64 -4.06 -10.34 -4.82
C ASP A 64 -3.83 -10.99 -3.47
N SER A 65 -4.89 -11.24 -2.74
CA SER A 65 -4.92 -12.12 -1.58
C SER A 65 -6.15 -13.01 -1.62
N ASP A 66 -6.29 -13.89 -0.64
CA ASP A 66 -7.47 -14.75 -0.49
C ASP A 66 -8.79 -13.98 -0.31
N ARG A 67 -8.73 -12.72 0.17
CA ARG A 67 -9.90 -11.91 0.50
C ARG A 67 -9.97 -10.58 -0.24
N LEU A 68 -8.91 -10.19 -0.96
CA LEU A 68 -8.85 -8.89 -1.59
C LEU A 68 -8.13 -8.97 -2.92
N HIS A 69 -8.73 -8.35 -3.94
CA HIS A 69 -8.11 -8.04 -5.21
C HIS A 69 -8.14 -6.52 -5.41
N MET A 70 -7.00 -5.92 -5.77
CA MET A 70 -6.88 -4.49 -6.02
C MET A 70 -5.95 -4.20 -7.18
N VAL A 71 -6.34 -3.23 -8.00
CA VAL A 71 -5.52 -2.72 -9.10
C VAL A 71 -5.16 -1.26 -8.83
N VAL A 72 -3.86 -0.95 -8.85
CA VAL A 72 -3.35 0.42 -8.79
C VAL A 72 -2.74 0.78 -10.14
N CYS A 73 -3.17 1.91 -10.73
CA CYS A 73 -2.77 2.33 -12.07
C CYS A 73 -1.69 3.42 -12.03
N GLU A 74 -0.63 3.28 -12.83
CA GLU A 74 0.40 4.32 -13.01
C GLU A 74 -0.08 5.45 -13.92
N ALA A 75 -1.01 5.17 -14.82
CA ALA A 75 -1.54 6.12 -15.78
C ALA A 75 -3.04 5.92 -16.02
N GLY A 76 -3.67 6.85 -16.70
CA GLY A 76 -5.09 6.80 -17.04
C GLY A 76 -6.01 7.33 -15.93
N PRO A 77 -7.33 7.19 -16.13
CA PRO A 77 -8.30 7.66 -15.16
C PRO A 77 -8.26 6.81 -13.89
N GLY A 78 -8.20 7.48 -12.76
CA GLY A 78 -8.20 6.84 -11.45
C GLY A 78 -6.87 6.21 -11.03
N ILE A 79 -6.54 6.38 -9.77
CA ILE A 79 -5.38 5.73 -9.13
C ILE A 79 -5.73 4.27 -8.81
N LEU A 80 -6.94 4.04 -8.30
CA LEU A 80 -7.48 2.74 -7.96
C LEU A 80 -8.35 2.27 -9.12
N GLY A 81 -7.85 1.33 -9.92
CA GLY A 81 -8.58 0.80 -11.07
C GLY A 81 -9.69 -0.15 -10.68
N GLU A 82 -9.43 -0.98 -9.69
CA GLU A 82 -10.36 -2.00 -9.21
C GLU A 82 -10.13 -2.28 -7.73
N LEU A 83 -11.19 -2.61 -7.00
CA LEU A 83 -11.15 -3.10 -5.63
C LEU A 83 -12.29 -4.09 -5.41
N VAL A 84 -11.94 -5.34 -5.10
CA VAL A 84 -12.86 -6.42 -4.74
C VAL A 84 -12.49 -6.92 -3.35
N CYS A 85 -13.45 -6.97 -2.44
CA CYS A 85 -13.25 -7.52 -1.11
C CYS A 85 -14.28 -8.64 -0.87
N ASP A 86 -13.81 -9.83 -0.46
CA ASP A 86 -14.62 -11.03 -0.26
C ASP A 86 -15.51 -11.35 -1.48
N GLY A 87 -14.96 -11.20 -2.69
CA GLY A 87 -15.67 -11.41 -3.95
C GLY A 87 -16.67 -10.32 -4.34
N VAL A 88 -16.79 -9.24 -3.55
CA VAL A 88 -17.73 -8.15 -3.80
C VAL A 88 -16.97 -6.92 -4.33
N PRO A 89 -17.28 -6.41 -5.53
CA PRO A 89 -16.74 -5.14 -6.02
C PRO A 89 -17.07 -3.99 -5.06
N ARG A 90 -16.08 -3.13 -4.80
CA ARG A 90 -16.20 -1.98 -3.89
C ARG A 90 -16.08 -0.64 -4.58
N LEU A 91 -15.69 -0.63 -5.85
CA LEU A 91 -15.66 0.56 -6.69
C LEU A 91 -16.59 0.34 -7.87
N GLU A 92 -17.50 1.27 -8.10
CA GLU A 92 -18.33 1.34 -9.31
C GLU A 92 -17.56 1.94 -10.48
N HIS A 93 -16.63 2.84 -10.16
CA HIS A 93 -15.74 3.51 -11.11
C HIS A 93 -14.33 3.58 -10.54
N PRO A 94 -13.29 3.76 -11.38
CA PRO A 94 -11.93 3.96 -10.91
C PRO A 94 -11.85 5.09 -9.89
N GLY A 95 -11.27 4.78 -8.72
CA GLY A 95 -11.10 5.73 -7.62
C GLY A 95 -9.97 6.71 -7.90
N ASP A 96 -10.21 7.99 -7.68
CA ASP A 96 -9.24 9.06 -7.91
C ASP A 96 -9.15 10.05 -6.76
N LEU A 97 -8.07 10.84 -6.74
CA LEU A 97 -7.96 12.00 -5.87
C LEU A 97 -8.53 13.21 -6.60
N CYS A 98 -9.58 13.81 -6.03
CA CYS A 98 -10.19 15.02 -6.55
C CYS A 98 -9.83 16.22 -5.66
N LEU A 99 -9.55 17.34 -6.30
CA LEU A 99 -9.50 18.64 -5.63
C LEU A 99 -10.71 19.45 -6.11
N SER A 100 -11.57 19.86 -5.17
CA SER A 100 -12.67 20.78 -5.44
C SER A 100 -12.38 22.10 -4.78
N VAL A 101 -12.50 23.19 -5.55
CA VAL A 101 -12.34 24.56 -5.06
C VAL A 101 -13.60 25.33 -5.48
N ASP A 102 -14.29 25.93 -4.54
CA ASP A 102 -15.47 26.75 -4.75
C ASP A 102 -16.55 26.08 -5.62
N ASP A 103 -16.90 24.82 -5.32
CA ASP A 103 -17.89 23.99 -6.03
C ASP A 103 -17.60 23.77 -7.53
N ALA A 104 -16.50 24.26 -8.05
CA ALA A 104 -16.06 23.98 -9.40
C ALA A 104 -15.23 22.69 -9.43
N SER A 105 -15.74 21.65 -10.09
CA SER A 105 -14.97 20.43 -10.36
C SER A 105 -13.97 20.70 -11.48
N THR A 106 -12.82 21.27 -11.14
CA THR A 106 -11.72 21.41 -12.10
C THR A 106 -11.09 20.05 -12.30
N ARG A 107 -11.03 19.57 -13.54
CA ARG A 107 -10.31 18.36 -13.88
C ARG A 107 -8.82 18.66 -13.94
N TYR A 108 -8.06 18.02 -13.08
CA TYR A 108 -6.62 18.08 -13.08
C TYR A 108 -6.05 16.87 -13.80
N GLU A 109 -5.05 17.09 -14.64
CA GLU A 109 -4.25 15.99 -15.16
C GLU A 109 -3.35 15.45 -14.05
N GLN A 110 -3.30 14.14 -13.89
CA GLN A 110 -2.48 13.48 -12.88
C GLN A 110 -1.21 12.91 -13.52
N LYS A 111 -0.08 13.43 -13.08
CA LYS A 111 1.23 12.81 -13.33
C LYS A 111 1.63 12.07 -12.07
N ARG A 112 1.75 10.76 -12.15
CA ARG A 112 2.01 9.93 -10.96
C ARG A 112 3.04 8.84 -11.22
N THR A 113 3.66 8.39 -10.14
CA THR A 113 4.56 7.24 -10.10
C THR A 113 4.16 6.32 -8.96
N VAL A 114 4.33 5.01 -9.16
CA VAL A 114 4.10 4.01 -8.13
C VAL A 114 5.43 3.42 -7.71
N GLN A 115 5.68 3.35 -6.41
CA GLN A 115 6.86 2.76 -5.82
C GLN A 115 6.46 1.63 -4.87
N VAL A 116 7.09 0.47 -5.01
CA VAL A 116 6.99 -0.62 -4.04
C VAL A 116 7.84 -0.29 -2.82
N ILE A 117 7.20 -0.13 -1.68
CA ILE A 117 7.87 0.11 -0.39
C ILE A 117 8.16 -1.20 0.32
N GLU A 118 7.26 -2.16 0.17
CA GLU A 118 7.39 -3.49 0.73
C GLU A 118 6.54 -4.48 -0.09
N SER A 119 7.11 -5.65 -0.35
CA SER A 119 6.38 -6.78 -0.92
C SER A 119 6.85 -8.04 -0.19
N SER A 120 5.96 -8.60 0.61
CA SER A 120 6.18 -9.85 1.33
C SER A 120 4.89 -10.69 1.27
N PRO A 121 4.93 -11.99 1.53
CA PRO A 121 3.70 -12.79 1.58
C PRO A 121 2.68 -12.32 2.59
N LEU A 122 3.12 -11.61 3.64
CA LEU A 122 2.23 -11.10 4.67
C LEU A 122 1.65 -9.73 4.35
N ARG A 123 2.42 -8.86 3.64
CA ARG A 123 2.03 -7.46 3.44
C ARG A 123 2.60 -6.89 2.16
N VAL A 124 1.77 -6.13 1.45
CA VAL A 124 2.18 -5.26 0.35
C VAL A 124 1.97 -3.80 0.77
N ARG A 125 2.98 -2.96 0.52
CA ARG A 125 2.91 -1.51 0.67
C ARG A 125 3.38 -0.83 -0.59
N LEU A 126 2.51 -0.01 -1.17
CA LEU A 126 2.82 0.85 -2.29
C LEU A 126 2.81 2.31 -1.86
N ARG A 127 3.55 3.12 -2.58
CA ARG A 127 3.49 4.58 -2.51
C ARG A 127 3.20 5.12 -3.89
N VAL A 128 2.08 5.80 -4.05
CA VAL A 128 1.77 6.59 -5.23
C VAL A 128 2.14 8.03 -4.93
N SER A 129 2.98 8.63 -5.76
CA SER A 129 3.33 10.05 -5.66
C SER A 129 2.94 10.73 -6.96
N GLY A 130 2.29 11.88 -6.87
CA GLY A 130 1.79 12.55 -8.05
C GLY A 130 1.56 14.04 -7.86
N GLN A 131 1.12 14.64 -8.96
CA GLN A 131 0.81 16.05 -9.06
C GLN A 131 -0.57 16.21 -9.68
N LEU A 132 -1.34 17.16 -9.18
CA LEU A 132 -2.54 17.67 -9.82
C LEU A 132 -2.14 18.90 -10.63
N VAL A 133 -2.30 18.80 -11.94
CA VAL A 133 -1.81 19.79 -12.91
C VAL A 133 -3.00 20.33 -13.70
N GLU A 134 -3.08 21.63 -13.84
CA GLU A 134 -4.08 22.30 -14.68
C GLU A 134 -3.78 22.09 -16.18
N ALA A 135 -4.74 22.44 -17.02
CA ALA A 135 -4.62 22.31 -18.49
C ALA A 135 -3.45 23.15 -19.06
N ASP A 136 -3.07 24.22 -18.40
CA ASP A 136 -1.91 25.06 -18.76
C ASP A 136 -0.55 24.49 -18.27
N GLY A 137 -0.57 23.37 -17.57
CA GLY A 137 0.62 22.73 -17.00
C GLY A 137 0.99 23.22 -15.59
N THR A 138 0.23 24.15 -15.02
CA THR A 138 0.49 24.65 -13.66
C THR A 138 0.22 23.55 -12.63
N CYS A 139 1.24 23.20 -11.84
CA CYS A 139 1.08 22.28 -10.72
C CYS A 139 0.39 22.98 -9.55
N ARG A 140 -0.78 22.51 -9.16
CA ARG A 140 -1.53 23.06 -8.02
C ARG A 140 -1.23 22.35 -6.72
N LEU A 141 -1.02 21.04 -6.80
CA LEU A 141 -0.87 20.24 -5.60
C LEU A 141 0.00 19.02 -5.87
N HIS A 142 0.90 18.73 -4.96
CA HIS A 142 1.57 17.43 -4.89
C HIS A 142 0.85 16.55 -3.88
N TYR A 143 0.81 15.26 -4.15
CA TYR A 143 0.27 14.29 -3.21
C TYR A 143 1.15 13.06 -3.07
N ARG A 144 0.98 12.38 -1.95
CA ARG A 144 1.54 11.07 -1.67
C ARG A 144 0.45 10.21 -1.06
N LEU A 145 0.13 9.11 -1.72
CA LEU A 145 -0.83 8.12 -1.24
C LEU A 145 -0.07 6.86 -0.87
N GLY A 146 -0.11 6.49 0.40
CA GLY A 146 0.32 5.19 0.90
C GLY A 146 -0.83 4.20 0.81
N ILE A 147 -0.56 3.02 0.25
CA ILE A 147 -1.52 1.92 0.13
C ILE A 147 -0.92 0.73 0.85
N GLU A 148 -1.63 0.16 1.82
CA GLU A 148 -1.16 -0.97 2.60
C GLU A 148 -2.25 -2.05 2.66
N ILE A 149 -1.84 -3.28 2.30
CA ILE A 149 -2.71 -4.46 2.26
C ILE A 149 -2.02 -5.58 3.02
N TRP A 150 -2.79 -6.26 3.86
CA TRP A 150 -2.35 -7.41 4.64
C TRP A 150 -3.02 -8.69 4.18
N ALA A 151 -2.27 -9.78 4.14
CA ALA A 151 -2.80 -11.11 3.88
C ALA A 151 -3.91 -11.46 4.87
N GLY A 152 -5.00 -12.05 4.38
CA GLY A 152 -6.15 -12.46 5.19
C GLY A 152 -7.07 -11.33 5.66
N TRP A 153 -6.80 -10.08 5.30
CA TRP A 153 -7.64 -8.94 5.65
C TRP A 153 -8.43 -8.45 4.43
N PRO A 154 -9.76 -8.29 4.53
CA PRO A 154 -10.58 -7.73 3.46
C PRO A 154 -10.62 -6.20 3.53
N ALA A 155 -9.49 -5.57 3.81
CA ALA A 155 -9.40 -4.13 4.00
C ALA A 155 -8.10 -3.57 3.44
N VAL A 156 -8.18 -2.34 2.96
CA VAL A 156 -7.05 -1.54 2.49
C VAL A 156 -6.86 -0.36 3.43
N ARG A 157 -5.63 -0.12 3.85
CA ARG A 157 -5.28 1.12 4.52
C ARG A 157 -4.75 2.11 3.51
N LEU A 158 -5.34 3.30 3.50
CA LEU A 158 -4.94 4.44 2.68
C LEU A 158 -4.47 5.58 3.58
N ASP A 159 -3.25 6.06 3.34
CA ASP A 159 -2.67 7.24 4.02
C ASP A 159 -2.38 8.30 2.95
N CYS A 160 -3.14 9.40 2.93
CA CYS A 160 -3.00 10.45 1.94
C CYS A 160 -2.38 11.71 2.55
N HIS A 161 -1.33 12.21 1.89
CA HIS A 161 -0.65 13.45 2.24
C HIS A 161 -0.65 14.40 1.05
N TYR A 162 -1.04 15.64 1.28
CA TYR A 162 -1.02 16.71 0.30
C TYR A 162 0.07 17.73 0.65
N PHE A 163 0.77 18.22 -0.38
CA PHE A 163 1.83 19.19 -0.21
C PHE A 163 1.63 20.34 -1.20
N ASN A 164 1.55 21.56 -0.69
CA ASN A 164 1.67 22.75 -1.51
C ASN A 164 3.14 23.17 -1.52
N LEU A 165 3.84 22.97 -2.65
CA LEU A 165 5.23 23.38 -2.81
C LEU A 165 5.37 24.80 -3.35
N GLN A 166 4.29 25.44 -3.75
CA GLN A 166 4.31 26.87 -4.02
C GLN A 166 4.46 27.57 -2.67
N ARG A 167 5.68 27.96 -2.36
CA ARG A 167 5.92 28.95 -1.31
C ARG A 167 5.19 30.21 -1.76
N GLY A 168 4.02 30.46 -1.20
CA GLY A 168 3.34 31.71 -1.37
C GLY A 168 4.29 32.81 -0.99
N VAL A 169 4.51 33.76 -1.88
CA VAL A 169 4.94 35.06 -1.52
C VAL A 169 3.78 35.62 -0.67
N LEU A 170 3.98 35.65 0.65
CA LEU A 170 3.14 36.38 1.57
C LEU A 170 3.46 37.85 1.42
#